data_f5e0a8307394dd2e4272143ebbd45f02
#
_entry.id   f5e0a8307394dd2e4272143ebbd45f02
#
_cell.length_a   1.000
_cell.length_b   1.000
_cell.length_c   1.000
_cell.angle_alpha   90.00
_cell.angle_beta   90.00
_cell.angle_gamma   90.00
#
_symmetry.space_group_name_H-M   'P 1'
#
loop_
_entity.id
_entity.type
_entity.pdbx_description
1 polymer ?
#
loop_
_entity_poly.entity_id
_entity_poly.type
_entity_poly.pdbx_seq_one_letter_code
_entity_poly.pdbx_strand_id
1 'polypeptide(L)'
;MHTHLPPLDPLPDGNNPPQNVPERSDVFAAGRSFPSNIVSFDLLDNHINIFYQLASSSGLLFDGAAAGAADPDSVPDYWGCAAPGGACDEGFHITLRSDNRFDIRGVSQVYPDCSGNKSNSILSQEAAARTYDIPANGIIFLKNTLWIDGQINNSRATILAFAEPIVGGEADINLNNDLLYTDYEGADAIGLIAQRDVNAGQYSADIIRVDAAIIAKTGRIGRNYYGSACANYIRSTITIYGSLATSQRYGFAYTDGTGYQIRNLIYDNHLTFSPPPHYPSTGEYTFISWDEK
;
A
#
# COMPACT_ATOMS: atom_id res chain seq x y z
N MET A 1 -24.85 -6.93 3.85
CA MET A 1 -25.40 -8.28 4.05
C MET A 1 -24.27 -9.27 3.80
N HIS A 2 -23.61 -9.80 4.84
CA HIS A 2 -22.56 -10.80 4.66
C HIS A 2 -23.25 -12.14 4.39
N THR A 3 -23.33 -12.52 3.12
CA THR A 3 -23.65 -13.91 2.80
C THR A 3 -22.46 -14.76 3.24
N HIS A 4 -22.66 -15.59 4.23
CA HIS A 4 -21.70 -16.62 4.63
C HIS A 4 -21.56 -17.57 3.43
N LEU A 5 -20.50 -17.35 2.62
CA LEU A 5 -20.12 -18.35 1.63
C LEU A 5 -19.75 -19.61 2.41
N PRO A 6 -20.25 -20.80 2.03
CA PRO A 6 -19.70 -22.02 2.57
C PRO A 6 -18.18 -21.99 2.38
N PRO A 7 -17.37 -22.45 3.34
CA PRO A 7 -15.95 -22.51 3.17
C PRO A 7 -15.70 -23.22 1.84
N LEU A 8 -15.02 -22.53 0.93
CA LEU A 8 -14.42 -23.22 -0.21
C LEU A 8 -13.50 -24.26 0.43
N ASP A 9 -13.65 -25.52 0.05
CA ASP A 9 -12.72 -26.55 0.44
C ASP A 9 -11.30 -26.00 0.28
N PRO A 10 -10.41 -26.19 1.28
CA PRO A 10 -9.08 -25.65 1.21
C PRO A 10 -8.52 -26.01 -0.16
N LEU A 11 -8.08 -24.96 -0.89
CA LEU A 11 -7.46 -25.14 -2.20
C LEU A 11 -6.33 -26.15 -2.01
N PRO A 12 -6.39 -27.34 -2.59
CA PRO A 12 -5.27 -28.23 -2.55
C PRO A 12 -4.14 -27.51 -3.28
N ASP A 13 -3.06 -27.20 -2.56
CA ASP A 13 -1.77 -26.73 -3.06
C ASP A 13 -1.71 -25.39 -3.82
N GLY A 14 -2.65 -24.50 -3.67
CA GLY A 14 -2.54 -23.11 -4.15
C GLY A 14 -2.61 -22.88 -5.67
N ASN A 15 -2.52 -23.94 -6.50
CA ASN A 15 -2.38 -23.81 -7.95
C ASN A 15 -3.54 -24.40 -8.78
N ASN A 16 -4.48 -25.08 -8.16
CA ASN A 16 -5.65 -25.61 -8.86
C ASN A 16 -6.94 -25.10 -8.24
N PRO A 17 -7.64 -24.18 -8.92
CA PRO A 17 -8.95 -23.77 -8.47
C PRO A 17 -9.91 -24.97 -8.42
N PRO A 18 -10.79 -25.08 -7.43
CA PRO A 18 -11.76 -26.15 -7.34
C PRO A 18 -12.59 -26.21 -8.62
N GLN A 19 -12.71 -27.38 -9.23
CA GLN A 19 -13.39 -27.54 -10.52
C GLN A 19 -14.90 -27.26 -10.47
N ASN A 20 -15.50 -27.21 -9.28
CA ASN A 20 -16.94 -26.99 -9.08
C ASN A 20 -17.20 -25.78 -8.19
N VAL A 21 -16.92 -24.58 -8.68
CA VAL A 21 -17.29 -23.35 -7.96
C VAL A 21 -18.70 -22.96 -8.37
N PRO A 22 -19.67 -22.85 -7.43
CA PRO A 22 -21.05 -22.47 -7.75
C PRO A 22 -21.10 -21.09 -8.43
N GLU A 23 -21.95 -20.94 -9.42
CA GLU A 23 -22.04 -19.69 -10.20
C GLU A 23 -22.48 -18.48 -9.38
N ARG A 24 -23.18 -18.68 -8.28
CA ARG A 24 -23.60 -17.59 -7.38
C ARG A 24 -24.26 -16.41 -8.12
N SER A 25 -25.24 -16.70 -8.95
CA SER A 25 -26.05 -15.69 -9.64
C SER A 25 -26.76 -14.70 -8.71
N ASP A 26 -26.90 -15.07 -7.45
CA ASP A 26 -27.38 -14.21 -6.36
C ASP A 26 -26.39 -13.07 -6.00
N VAL A 27 -25.11 -13.24 -6.33
CA VAL A 27 -24.03 -12.26 -6.07
C VAL A 27 -23.50 -11.66 -7.37
N PHE A 28 -23.40 -12.47 -8.42
CA PHE A 28 -22.82 -12.09 -9.71
C PHE A 28 -23.92 -12.08 -10.80
N ALA A 29 -24.72 -11.02 -10.84
CA ALA A 29 -25.86 -10.92 -11.78
C ALA A 29 -25.43 -10.99 -13.27
N ALA A 30 -24.24 -10.51 -13.60
CA ALA A 30 -23.66 -10.56 -14.94
C ALA A 30 -22.91 -11.88 -15.26
N GLY A 31 -23.01 -12.86 -14.37
CA GLY A 31 -22.23 -14.09 -14.48
C GLY A 31 -20.82 -13.96 -13.89
N ARG A 32 -20.05 -15.02 -14.01
CA ARG A 32 -18.73 -15.14 -13.40
C ARG A 32 -17.81 -15.92 -14.35
N SER A 33 -16.63 -15.39 -14.59
CA SER A 33 -15.56 -16.10 -15.28
C SER A 33 -14.63 -16.77 -14.29
N PHE A 34 -14.42 -18.08 -14.44
CA PHE A 34 -13.50 -18.83 -13.59
C PHE A 34 -12.89 -20.00 -14.36
N PRO A 35 -11.58 -20.25 -14.26
CA PRO A 35 -10.60 -19.41 -13.54
C PRO A 35 -10.44 -18.03 -14.19
N SER A 36 -10.17 -17.02 -13.36
CA SER A 36 -9.77 -15.70 -13.86
C SER A 36 -8.34 -15.78 -14.41
N ASN A 37 -8.01 -14.91 -15.37
CA ASN A 37 -6.64 -14.80 -15.83
C ASN A 37 -5.71 -14.43 -14.67
N ILE A 38 -4.58 -15.13 -14.58
CA ILE A 38 -3.54 -14.79 -13.59
C ILE A 38 -2.84 -13.53 -14.08
N VAL A 39 -2.85 -12.47 -13.27
CA VAL A 39 -2.05 -11.27 -13.52
C VAL A 39 -0.65 -11.53 -12.98
N SER A 40 0.36 -11.53 -13.87
CA SER A 40 1.75 -11.65 -13.45
C SER A 40 2.26 -10.32 -12.90
N PHE A 41 2.73 -10.33 -11.66
CA PHE A 41 3.40 -9.20 -11.02
C PHE A 41 4.84 -9.01 -11.52
N ASP A 42 5.41 -9.96 -12.26
CA ASP A 42 6.76 -9.85 -12.84
C ASP A 42 6.85 -8.72 -13.88
N LEU A 43 5.73 -8.39 -14.52
CA LEU A 43 5.66 -7.25 -15.43
C LEU A 43 5.92 -5.91 -14.71
N LEU A 44 5.71 -5.84 -13.41
CA LEU A 44 6.02 -4.65 -12.62
C LEU A 44 7.52 -4.38 -12.52
N ASP A 45 8.40 -5.36 -12.66
CA ASP A 45 9.86 -5.16 -12.53
C ASP A 45 10.39 -4.16 -13.57
N ASN A 46 9.89 -4.19 -14.79
CA ASN A 46 10.23 -3.21 -15.81
C ASN A 46 9.68 -1.81 -15.46
N HIS A 47 8.46 -1.75 -14.92
CA HIS A 47 7.84 -0.50 -14.51
C HIS A 47 8.56 0.13 -13.31
N ILE A 48 9.08 -0.66 -12.38
CA ILE A 48 9.81 -0.15 -11.20
C ILE A 48 11.08 0.59 -11.63
N ASN A 49 11.83 0.07 -12.60
CA ASN A 49 12.98 0.76 -13.15
C ASN A 49 12.58 2.10 -13.80
N ILE A 50 11.43 2.15 -14.48
CA ILE A 50 10.90 3.39 -15.04
C ILE A 50 10.55 4.37 -13.91
N PHE A 51 9.88 3.93 -12.85
CA PHE A 51 9.57 4.76 -11.70
C PHE A 51 10.82 5.32 -11.02
N TYR A 52 11.86 4.49 -10.86
CA TYR A 52 13.15 4.94 -10.34
C TYR A 52 13.74 6.05 -11.20
N GLN A 53 13.78 5.88 -12.51
CA GLN A 53 14.28 6.91 -13.45
C GLN A 53 13.41 8.19 -13.41
N LEU A 54 12.09 8.06 -13.32
CA LEU A 54 11.19 9.20 -13.19
C LEU A 54 11.38 9.94 -11.86
N ALA A 55 11.60 9.23 -10.77
CA ALA A 55 11.88 9.82 -9.47
C ALA A 55 13.19 10.60 -9.48
N SER A 56 14.26 10.01 -10.01
CA SER A 56 15.58 10.63 -10.03
C SER A 56 15.69 11.80 -11.01
N SER A 57 14.94 11.79 -12.13
CA SER A 57 15.06 12.82 -13.16
C SER A 57 14.12 14.02 -12.97
N SER A 58 12.92 13.81 -12.48
CA SER A 58 11.88 14.85 -12.41
C SER A 58 10.86 14.66 -11.27
N GLY A 59 11.02 13.61 -10.46
CA GLY A 59 10.27 13.32 -9.26
C GLY A 59 11.10 13.55 -8.00
N LEU A 60 10.84 12.74 -6.97
CA LEU A 60 11.61 12.74 -5.74
C LEU A 60 12.07 11.32 -5.41
N LEU A 61 13.38 11.16 -5.21
CA LEU A 61 14.04 9.93 -4.78
C LEU A 61 14.62 10.13 -3.38
N PHE A 62 14.18 9.33 -2.40
CA PHE A 62 14.73 9.33 -1.04
C PHE A 62 15.52 8.04 -0.81
N ASP A 63 16.81 8.18 -0.57
CA ASP A 63 17.70 7.08 -0.23
C ASP A 63 18.10 7.20 1.25
N GLY A 64 17.76 6.20 2.06
CA GLY A 64 18.17 6.11 3.46
C GLY A 64 19.59 5.60 3.68
N ALA A 65 20.37 5.44 2.61
CA ALA A 65 21.74 4.91 2.69
C ALA A 65 22.71 5.88 3.37
N ALA A 66 23.85 5.34 3.81
CA ALA A 66 24.88 6.07 4.51
C ALA A 66 25.47 7.24 3.69
N ALA A 67 25.82 8.31 4.38
CA ALA A 67 26.56 9.42 3.77
C ALA A 67 27.81 8.88 3.05
N GLY A 68 27.88 9.11 1.73
CA GLY A 68 28.94 8.58 0.87
C GLY A 68 28.59 7.29 0.11
N ALA A 69 27.48 6.63 0.46
CA ALA A 69 26.88 5.52 -0.29
C ALA A 69 25.49 5.85 -0.84
N ALA A 70 24.96 7.04 -0.53
CA ALA A 70 23.69 7.52 -1.03
C ALA A 70 23.71 7.62 -2.56
N ASP A 71 22.56 7.34 -3.16
CA ASP A 71 22.37 7.54 -4.60
C ASP A 71 22.55 9.04 -4.92
N PRO A 72 23.43 9.39 -5.87
CA PRO A 72 23.67 10.79 -6.22
C PRO A 72 22.41 11.49 -6.78
N ASP A 73 21.44 10.72 -7.26
CA ASP A 73 20.19 11.22 -7.80
C ASP A 73 19.11 11.41 -6.71
N SER A 74 19.40 11.01 -5.45
CA SER A 74 18.46 11.19 -4.33
C SER A 74 18.42 12.63 -3.83
N VAL A 75 17.35 12.97 -3.08
CA VAL A 75 17.21 14.28 -2.45
C VAL A 75 18.36 14.50 -1.44
N PRO A 76 19.24 15.52 -1.65
CA PRO A 76 20.47 15.65 -0.89
C PRO A 76 20.29 15.82 0.63
N ASP A 77 19.19 16.44 1.05
CA ASP A 77 18.93 16.78 2.46
C ASP A 77 18.64 15.57 3.34
N TYR A 78 18.46 14.37 2.74
CA TYR A 78 18.16 13.14 3.47
C TYR A 78 19.38 12.22 3.72
N TRP A 79 20.59 12.70 3.51
CA TRP A 79 21.82 11.92 3.71
C TRP A 79 22.17 11.63 5.18
N GLY A 80 21.41 12.13 6.12
CA GLY A 80 21.64 11.93 7.57
C GLY A 80 21.10 10.62 8.15
N CYS A 81 20.48 9.76 7.34
CA CYS A 81 19.97 8.46 7.77
C CYS A 81 21.04 7.34 7.87
N ALA A 82 22.23 7.68 7.92
CA ALA A 82 23.45 7.06 7.43
C ALA A 82 24.19 6.12 8.36
N ALA A 83 23.79 5.94 9.59
CA ALA A 83 24.49 5.05 10.52
C ALA A 83 23.56 3.97 11.05
N PRO A 84 24.03 2.75 11.32
CA PRO A 84 23.27 1.79 12.13
C PRO A 84 22.78 2.48 13.40
N GLY A 85 21.46 2.48 13.64
CA GLY A 85 20.81 3.28 14.68
C GLY A 85 20.56 4.75 14.31
N GLY A 86 20.69 5.11 13.02
CA GLY A 86 20.43 6.47 12.50
C GLY A 86 18.94 6.83 12.42
N ALA A 87 18.67 8.06 12.02
CA ALA A 87 17.31 8.61 12.01
C ALA A 87 16.33 7.87 11.08
N CYS A 88 16.81 7.11 10.08
CA CYS A 88 15.99 6.36 9.12
C CYS A 88 16.31 4.87 9.08
N ASP A 89 16.82 4.31 10.16
CA ASP A 89 17.24 2.91 10.22
C ASP A 89 16.09 1.94 9.87
N GLU A 90 14.86 2.33 10.22
CA GLU A 90 13.65 1.56 9.93
C GLU A 90 12.93 2.03 8.64
N GLY A 91 13.17 3.25 8.18
CA GLY A 91 12.53 3.80 6.98
C GLY A 91 12.08 5.25 7.11
N PHE A 92 11.01 5.58 6.39
CA PHE A 92 10.48 6.95 6.29
C PHE A 92 9.01 7.02 6.68
N HIS A 93 8.62 8.14 7.27
CA HIS A 93 7.22 8.48 7.50
C HIS A 93 6.84 9.72 6.68
N ILE A 94 5.88 9.56 5.78
CA ILE A 94 5.28 10.62 4.99
C ILE A 94 3.91 10.97 5.56
N THR A 95 3.67 12.26 5.78
CA THR A 95 2.34 12.81 6.06
C THR A 95 1.94 13.72 4.91
N LEU A 96 0.95 13.32 4.11
CA LEU A 96 0.40 14.13 3.02
C LEU A 96 -0.34 15.34 3.58
N ARG A 97 -0.32 16.46 2.84
CA ARG A 97 -0.91 17.73 3.24
C ARG A 97 -1.87 18.26 2.18
N SER A 98 -2.91 18.93 2.62
CA SER A 98 -3.92 19.51 1.74
C SER A 98 -3.46 20.77 0.98
N ASP A 99 -2.18 21.13 1.06
CA ASP A 99 -1.56 22.26 0.36
C ASP A 99 -0.60 21.80 -0.77
N ASN A 100 -0.80 20.59 -1.31
CA ASN A 100 0.00 19.97 -2.36
C ASN A 100 1.45 19.68 -1.96
N ARG A 101 1.68 19.53 -0.68
CA ARG A 101 2.97 19.20 -0.08
C ARG A 101 2.87 17.94 0.77
N PHE A 102 3.99 17.47 1.20
CA PHE A 102 4.08 16.44 2.23
C PHE A 102 5.24 16.72 3.17
N ASP A 103 5.07 16.27 4.40
CA ASP A 103 6.10 16.25 5.41
C ASP A 103 6.73 14.85 5.44
N ILE A 104 8.08 14.77 5.53
CA ILE A 104 8.78 13.50 5.65
C ILE A 104 9.71 13.51 6.87
N ARG A 105 9.78 12.37 7.57
CA ARG A 105 10.64 12.12 8.73
C ARG A 105 11.32 10.77 8.57
N GLY A 106 12.53 10.65 9.06
CA GLY A 106 13.17 9.37 9.27
C GLY A 106 12.56 8.63 10.46
N VAL A 107 12.35 7.32 10.32
CA VAL A 107 11.88 6.42 11.38
C VAL A 107 13.07 5.63 11.90
N SER A 108 13.42 5.82 13.18
CA SER A 108 14.58 5.19 13.79
C SER A 108 14.26 3.94 14.58
N GLN A 109 13.01 3.79 15.06
CA GLN A 109 12.59 2.62 15.81
C GLN A 109 11.11 2.31 15.61
N VAL A 110 10.76 1.03 15.61
CA VAL A 110 9.38 0.53 15.62
C VAL A 110 9.08 -0.18 16.94
N TYR A 111 7.82 -0.16 17.35
CA TYR A 111 7.38 -0.94 18.50
C TYR A 111 7.64 -2.44 18.26
N PRO A 112 8.11 -3.19 19.27
CA PRO A 112 8.00 -4.63 19.22
C PRO A 112 6.54 -5.05 19.35
N ASP A 113 6.16 -6.13 18.69
CA ASP A 113 4.91 -6.82 18.99
C ASP A 113 5.05 -7.63 20.30
N CYS A 114 3.96 -8.29 20.73
CA CYS A 114 3.97 -9.11 21.93
C CYS A 114 4.83 -10.38 21.84
N SER A 115 5.36 -10.71 20.67
CA SER A 115 6.29 -11.83 20.44
C SER A 115 7.72 -11.35 20.24
N GLY A 116 7.97 -10.04 20.33
CA GLY A 116 9.28 -9.43 20.14
C GLY A 116 9.66 -9.14 18.68
N ASN A 117 8.74 -9.35 17.71
CA ASN A 117 8.96 -8.97 16.34
C ASN A 117 8.58 -7.50 16.12
N LYS A 118 8.87 -6.96 14.92
CA LYS A 118 8.43 -5.60 14.54
C LYS A 118 6.90 -5.54 14.40
N SER A 119 6.27 -4.57 15.07
CA SER A 119 4.81 -4.39 15.06
C SER A 119 4.30 -3.58 13.86
N ASN A 120 5.17 -3.12 12.97
CA ASN A 120 4.86 -2.20 11.88
C ASN A 120 4.29 -0.83 12.33
N SER A 121 4.59 -0.43 13.57
CA SER A 121 4.14 0.84 14.14
C SER A 121 5.32 1.63 14.69
N ILE A 122 5.35 2.93 14.41
CA ILE A 122 6.45 3.83 14.77
C ILE A 122 6.55 3.98 16.28
N LEU A 123 7.72 3.71 16.85
CA LEU A 123 8.09 4.02 18.22
C LEU A 123 8.82 5.36 18.31
N SER A 124 9.76 5.60 17.40
CA SER A 124 10.59 6.81 17.37
C SER A 124 10.88 7.24 15.96
N GLN A 125 10.80 8.55 15.73
CA GLN A 125 11.10 9.19 14.45
C GLN A 125 11.73 10.58 14.69
N GLU A 126 12.26 11.21 13.65
CA GLU A 126 12.78 12.57 13.72
C GLU A 126 11.73 13.54 14.29
N ALA A 127 12.16 14.42 15.19
CA ALA A 127 11.26 15.42 15.78
C ALA A 127 10.82 16.48 14.76
N ALA A 128 11.73 16.91 13.88
CA ALA A 128 11.44 17.87 12.82
C ALA A 128 11.16 17.15 11.49
N ALA A 129 10.11 17.57 10.81
CA ALA A 129 9.86 17.15 9.44
C ALA A 129 10.61 18.03 8.45
N ARG A 130 10.88 17.47 7.27
CA ARG A 130 11.22 18.22 6.07
C ARG A 130 10.01 18.23 5.16
N THR A 131 9.71 19.38 4.58
CA THR A 131 8.53 19.56 3.73
C THR A 131 8.94 19.71 2.28
N TYR A 132 8.30 18.95 1.40
CA TYR A 132 8.51 18.98 -0.04
C TYR A 132 7.19 19.19 -0.76
N ASP A 133 7.25 19.81 -1.94
CA ASP A 133 6.11 19.85 -2.86
C ASP A 133 5.91 18.46 -3.48
N ILE A 134 4.67 18.07 -3.75
CA ILE A 134 4.39 16.90 -4.60
C ILE A 134 4.92 17.23 -6.00
N PRO A 135 5.84 16.43 -6.55
CA PRO A 135 6.47 16.75 -7.83
C PRO A 135 5.46 16.74 -8.98
N ALA A 136 5.72 17.54 -10.02
CA ALA A 136 4.78 17.68 -11.14
C ALA A 136 4.46 16.37 -11.87
N ASN A 137 5.41 15.40 -11.88
CA ASN A 137 5.15 14.05 -12.42
C ASN A 137 4.47 13.12 -11.41
N GLY A 138 4.27 13.56 -10.16
CA GLY A 138 3.61 12.82 -9.09
C GLY A 138 4.39 11.63 -8.51
N ILE A 139 5.66 11.42 -8.88
CA ILE A 139 6.42 10.23 -8.49
C ILE A 139 7.30 10.50 -7.27
N ILE A 140 7.07 9.72 -6.20
CA ILE A 140 7.87 9.75 -4.98
C ILE A 140 8.37 8.32 -4.71
N PHE A 141 9.68 8.12 -4.77
CA PHE A 141 10.32 6.83 -4.61
C PHE A 141 11.18 6.82 -3.34
N LEU A 142 10.93 5.86 -2.45
CA LEU A 142 11.68 5.70 -1.21
C LEU A 142 12.43 4.37 -1.24
N LYS A 143 13.74 4.42 -0.99
CA LYS A 143 14.60 3.23 -0.95
C LYS A 143 14.63 2.58 0.44
N ASN A 144 13.47 2.52 1.10
CA ASN A 144 13.26 1.85 2.38
C ASN A 144 11.76 1.64 2.64
N THR A 145 11.42 1.04 3.80
CA THR A 145 10.05 0.91 4.30
C THR A 145 9.42 2.30 4.53
N LEU A 146 8.13 2.39 4.26
CA LEU A 146 7.34 3.62 4.35
C LEU A 146 6.21 3.47 5.36
N TRP A 147 6.01 4.48 6.21
CA TRP A 147 4.75 4.79 6.88
C TRP A 147 4.12 5.97 6.18
N ILE A 148 2.82 5.93 5.93
CA ILE A 148 2.13 7.03 5.25
C ILE A 148 0.76 7.27 5.85
N ASP A 149 0.43 8.56 6.00
CA ASP A 149 -0.86 9.08 6.44
C ASP A 149 -1.12 10.48 5.89
N GLY A 150 -2.22 11.10 6.33
CA GLY A 150 -2.55 12.47 5.97
C GLY A 150 -3.59 12.60 4.88
N GLN A 151 -3.61 13.73 4.17
CA GLN A 151 -4.66 14.04 3.21
C GLN A 151 -4.10 14.77 1.98
N ILE A 152 -4.46 14.29 0.79
CA ILE A 152 -4.14 14.94 -0.48
C ILE A 152 -5.30 15.86 -0.89
N ASN A 153 -5.02 16.94 -1.64
CA ASN A 153 -6.04 17.86 -2.12
C ASN A 153 -5.69 18.38 -3.51
N ASN A 154 -6.59 18.16 -4.47
CA ASN A 154 -6.45 18.55 -5.86
C ASN A 154 -5.07 18.18 -6.44
N SER A 155 -4.62 16.97 -6.12
CA SER A 155 -3.29 16.49 -6.44
C SER A 155 -3.27 14.96 -6.62
N ARG A 156 -2.24 14.47 -7.29
CA ARG A 156 -2.13 13.06 -7.65
C ARG A 156 -0.69 12.60 -7.45
N ALA A 157 -0.50 11.48 -6.77
CA ALA A 157 0.83 10.94 -6.49
C ALA A 157 0.87 9.42 -6.60
N THR A 158 1.99 8.88 -7.08
CA THR A 158 2.35 7.47 -6.96
C THR A 158 3.60 7.37 -6.09
N ILE A 159 3.46 6.68 -4.97
CA ILE A 159 4.46 6.59 -3.91
C ILE A 159 4.92 5.15 -3.80
N LEU A 160 6.22 4.94 -3.90
CA LEU A 160 6.82 3.60 -3.96
C LEU A 160 7.78 3.39 -2.79
N ALA A 161 7.71 2.21 -2.18
CA ALA A 161 8.65 1.77 -1.15
C ALA A 161 9.40 0.51 -1.62
N PHE A 162 10.69 0.67 -1.94
CA PHE A 162 11.54 -0.39 -2.46
C PHE A 162 12.94 -0.28 -1.86
N ALA A 163 13.38 -1.32 -1.14
CA ALA A 163 14.74 -1.43 -0.64
C ALA A 163 15.67 -2.13 -1.65
N GLU A 164 16.96 -1.92 -1.54
CA GLU A 164 17.95 -2.67 -2.32
C GLU A 164 18.08 -4.12 -1.81
N PRO A 165 18.23 -5.10 -2.71
CA PRO A 165 18.16 -4.94 -4.16
C PRO A 165 16.73 -4.64 -4.61
N ILE A 166 16.56 -3.78 -5.62
CA ILE A 166 15.24 -3.37 -6.13
C ILE A 166 14.39 -4.59 -6.53
N VAL A 167 15.02 -5.62 -7.06
CA VAL A 167 14.38 -6.93 -7.26
C VAL A 167 14.79 -7.86 -6.11
N GLY A 168 13.82 -8.30 -5.31
CA GLY A 168 14.04 -9.23 -4.19
C GLY A 168 14.30 -8.59 -2.83
N GLY A 169 14.27 -7.25 -2.71
CA GLY A 169 14.26 -6.57 -1.42
C GLY A 169 12.89 -6.67 -0.73
N GLU A 170 12.78 -6.14 0.49
CA GLU A 170 11.65 -6.38 1.37
C GLU A 170 11.08 -5.09 2.01
N ALA A 171 11.00 -4.00 1.25
CA ALA A 171 10.37 -2.77 1.75
C ALA A 171 8.85 -2.90 1.82
N ASP A 172 8.28 -2.48 2.93
CA ASP A 172 6.84 -2.48 3.19
C ASP A 172 6.26 -1.06 3.15
N ILE A 173 4.95 -0.96 2.98
CA ILE A 173 4.18 0.25 3.27
C ILE A 173 3.29 -0.01 4.47
N ASN A 174 3.33 0.88 5.47
CA ASN A 174 2.57 0.75 6.71
C ASN A 174 1.52 1.87 6.82
N LEU A 175 0.26 1.46 7.04
CA LEU A 175 -0.92 2.31 7.14
C LEU A 175 -1.43 2.27 8.58
N ASN A 176 -1.03 3.25 9.39
CA ASN A 176 -1.38 3.27 10.82
C ASN A 176 -2.42 4.32 11.18
N ASN A 177 -2.64 5.30 10.31
CA ASN A 177 -3.63 6.37 10.43
C ASN A 177 -4.34 6.59 9.10
N ASP A 178 -5.28 7.52 9.08
CA ASP A 178 -6.05 7.87 7.89
C ASP A 178 -5.15 8.40 6.77
N LEU A 179 -5.42 7.94 5.56
CA LEU A 179 -4.86 8.46 4.32
C LEU A 179 -6.02 8.81 3.40
N LEU A 180 -6.26 10.10 3.18
CA LEU A 180 -7.54 10.57 2.64
C LEU A 180 -7.39 11.36 1.33
N TYR A 181 -8.40 11.26 0.50
CA TYR A 181 -8.70 12.25 -0.52
C TYR A 181 -9.46 13.42 0.09
N THR A 182 -9.32 14.62 -0.48
CA THR A 182 -10.20 15.77 -0.22
C THR A 182 -11.35 15.80 -1.22
N ASP A 183 -11.09 15.40 -2.47
CA ASP A 183 -12.03 15.36 -3.58
C ASP A 183 -12.27 13.91 -4.03
N TYR A 184 -13.54 13.53 -4.11
CA TYR A 184 -13.97 12.20 -4.55
C TYR A 184 -14.53 12.19 -5.97
N GLU A 185 -14.39 13.29 -6.71
CA GLU A 185 -14.83 13.43 -8.11
C GLU A 185 -13.68 13.18 -9.11
N GLY A 186 -12.53 12.66 -8.62
CA GLY A 186 -11.40 12.22 -9.43
C GLY A 186 -10.27 13.22 -9.59
N ALA A 187 -10.30 14.36 -8.87
CA ALA A 187 -9.16 15.30 -8.83
C ALA A 187 -8.00 14.73 -8.02
N ASP A 188 -8.31 14.00 -6.94
CA ASP A 188 -7.33 13.35 -6.08
C ASP A 188 -7.08 11.90 -6.51
N ALA A 189 -5.82 11.45 -6.46
CA ALA A 189 -5.49 10.06 -6.60
C ALA A 189 -4.15 9.72 -5.91
N ILE A 190 -4.14 8.67 -5.10
CA ILE A 190 -2.95 8.13 -4.45
C ILE A 190 -2.73 6.71 -4.94
N GLY A 191 -1.54 6.46 -5.49
CA GLY A 191 -1.04 5.12 -5.79
C GLY A 191 0.02 4.72 -4.78
N LEU A 192 -0.12 3.55 -4.18
CA LEU A 192 0.86 2.97 -3.27
C LEU A 192 1.39 1.67 -3.84
N ILE A 193 2.70 1.56 -3.99
CA ILE A 193 3.34 0.35 -4.51
C ILE A 193 4.42 -0.10 -3.53
N ALA A 194 4.15 -1.17 -2.80
CA ALA A 194 5.09 -1.80 -1.89
C ALA A 194 5.86 -2.92 -2.59
N GLN A 195 7.16 -3.02 -2.29
CA GLN A 195 7.98 -4.13 -2.77
C GLN A 195 7.50 -5.47 -2.20
N ARG A 196 7.13 -5.50 -0.91
CA ARG A 196 6.61 -6.70 -0.24
C ARG A 196 5.17 -6.48 0.22
N ASP A 197 4.96 -6.03 1.44
CA ASP A 197 3.66 -5.98 2.10
C ASP A 197 3.11 -4.55 2.23
N VAL A 198 1.78 -4.44 2.28
CA VAL A 198 1.11 -3.24 2.78
C VAL A 198 0.35 -3.60 4.06
N ASN A 199 0.78 -3.06 5.19
CA ASN A 199 0.35 -3.49 6.51
C ASN A 199 -0.40 -2.41 7.28
N ALA A 200 -1.51 -2.79 7.95
CA ALA A 200 -2.01 -2.07 9.11
C ALA A 200 -1.29 -2.59 10.37
N GLY A 201 -0.47 -1.77 11.00
CA GLY A 201 0.37 -2.17 12.14
C GLY A 201 -0.43 -2.50 13.40
N GLN A 202 0.25 -3.05 14.42
CA GLN A 202 -0.40 -3.41 15.71
C GLN A 202 -1.05 -2.21 16.37
N TYR A 203 -0.40 -1.05 16.33
CA TYR A 203 -0.88 0.19 16.96
C TYR A 203 -1.54 1.14 15.94
N SER A 204 -2.02 0.61 14.81
CA SER A 204 -2.85 1.39 13.89
C SER A 204 -4.10 1.94 14.59
N ALA A 205 -4.71 2.99 14.06
CA ALA A 205 -5.93 3.56 14.61
C ALA A 205 -7.06 2.50 14.69
N ASP A 206 -7.94 2.64 15.68
CA ASP A 206 -9.07 1.72 15.88
C ASP A 206 -10.09 1.80 14.74
N ILE A 207 -10.28 2.99 14.22
CA ILE A 207 -11.02 3.26 12.98
C ILE A 207 -10.05 3.92 12.03
N ILE A 208 -9.85 3.34 10.84
CA ILE A 208 -8.94 3.85 9.82
C ILE A 208 -9.63 3.86 8.45
N ARG A 209 -9.36 4.90 7.68
CA ARG A 209 -9.75 5.00 6.28
C ARG A 209 -8.53 5.25 5.40
N VAL A 210 -8.45 4.52 4.30
CA VAL A 210 -7.37 4.64 3.31
C VAL A 210 -7.98 4.80 1.94
N ASP A 211 -7.75 5.95 1.32
CA ASP A 211 -8.19 6.29 -0.03
C ASP A 211 -6.97 6.16 -0.96
N ALA A 212 -6.81 5.00 -1.61
CA ALA A 212 -5.68 4.73 -2.48
C ALA A 212 -5.89 3.52 -3.40
N ALA A 213 -5.19 3.53 -4.54
CA ALA A 213 -4.91 2.33 -5.32
C ALA A 213 -3.63 1.68 -4.75
N ILE A 214 -3.69 0.42 -4.33
CA ILE A 214 -2.65 -0.23 -3.53
C ILE A 214 -2.15 -1.50 -4.22
N ILE A 215 -0.83 -1.61 -4.37
CA ILE A 215 -0.15 -2.83 -4.85
C ILE A 215 0.84 -3.33 -3.79
N ALA A 216 0.72 -4.62 -3.44
CA ALA A 216 1.75 -5.38 -2.72
C ALA A 216 2.39 -6.37 -3.70
N LYS A 217 3.62 -6.06 -4.19
CA LYS A 217 4.23 -6.76 -5.33
C LYS A 217 4.52 -8.24 -5.04
N THR A 218 5.21 -8.54 -3.96
CA THR A 218 5.61 -9.92 -3.62
C THR A 218 4.88 -10.47 -2.40
N GLY A 219 4.22 -9.62 -1.64
CA GLY A 219 3.56 -9.94 -0.39
C GLY A 219 2.05 -9.77 -0.44
N ARG A 220 1.50 -9.34 0.69
CA ARG A 220 0.06 -9.20 0.91
C ARG A 220 -0.33 -7.79 1.35
N ILE A 221 -1.61 -7.49 1.23
CA ILE A 221 -2.24 -6.31 1.83
C ILE A 221 -3.03 -6.80 3.04
N GLY A 222 -2.73 -6.30 4.25
CA GLY A 222 -3.45 -6.78 5.42
C GLY A 222 -2.91 -6.29 6.76
N ARG A 223 -3.25 -7.04 7.79
CA ARG A 223 -2.76 -6.87 9.15
C ARG A 223 -2.10 -8.16 9.62
N ASN A 224 -0.99 -8.06 10.30
CA ASN A 224 -0.34 -9.22 10.91
C ASN A 224 -1.23 -9.81 12.03
N TYR A 225 -1.06 -11.10 12.29
CA TYR A 225 -1.73 -11.74 13.40
C TYR A 225 -1.15 -11.26 14.73
N TYR A 226 -2.01 -10.72 15.57
CA TYR A 226 -1.72 -10.36 16.94
C TYR A 226 -2.70 -11.12 17.84
N GLY A 227 -2.21 -12.09 18.60
CA GLY A 227 -3.05 -12.91 19.46
C GLY A 227 -3.65 -12.11 20.63
N SER A 228 -4.61 -12.68 21.35
CA SER A 228 -5.35 -12.02 22.43
C SER A 228 -4.49 -11.55 23.61
N ALA A 229 -3.26 -12.04 23.74
CA ALA A 229 -2.30 -11.53 24.72
C ALA A 229 -1.63 -10.21 24.30
N CYS A 230 -1.75 -9.82 23.02
CA CYS A 230 -1.16 -8.60 22.50
C CYS A 230 -2.08 -7.39 22.74
N ALA A 231 -1.50 -6.23 23.01
CA ALA A 231 -2.27 -4.99 22.96
C ALA A 231 -2.84 -4.79 21.56
N ASN A 232 -4.05 -4.22 21.48
CA ASN A 232 -4.66 -3.84 20.21
C ASN A 232 -4.88 -5.00 19.23
N TYR A 233 -5.03 -6.22 19.71
CA TYR A 233 -5.28 -7.40 18.88
C TYR A 233 -6.62 -7.33 18.13
N ILE A 234 -7.60 -6.59 18.67
CA ILE A 234 -8.86 -6.24 18.01
C ILE A 234 -8.84 -4.77 17.63
N ARG A 235 -9.38 -4.45 16.46
CA ARG A 235 -9.65 -3.10 15.94
C ARG A 235 -11.07 -3.02 15.41
N SER A 236 -11.66 -1.84 15.46
CA SER A 236 -13.06 -1.65 15.07
C SER A 236 -13.23 -1.72 13.56
N THR A 237 -12.75 -0.74 12.80
CA THR A 237 -13.10 -0.60 11.39
C THR A 237 -11.91 -0.22 10.54
N ILE A 238 -11.73 -0.92 9.42
CA ILE A 238 -10.89 -0.44 8.31
C ILE A 238 -11.76 -0.23 7.07
N THR A 239 -11.64 0.94 6.47
CA THR A 239 -12.26 1.26 5.18
C THR A 239 -11.17 1.55 4.16
N ILE A 240 -11.20 0.84 3.04
CA ILE A 240 -10.34 1.14 1.88
C ILE A 240 -11.23 1.56 0.73
N TYR A 241 -11.01 2.78 0.25
CA TYR A 241 -11.65 3.34 -0.94
C TYR A 241 -10.60 3.45 -2.04
N GLY A 242 -10.72 2.62 -3.07
CA GLY A 242 -9.72 2.55 -4.15
C GLY A 242 -9.66 1.18 -4.78
N SER A 243 -8.46 0.64 -4.95
CA SER A 243 -8.24 -0.71 -5.49
C SER A 243 -7.14 -1.45 -4.74
N LEU A 244 -7.21 -2.77 -4.72
CA LEU A 244 -6.22 -3.64 -4.10
C LEU A 244 -5.70 -4.66 -5.12
N ALA A 245 -4.37 -4.73 -5.29
CA ALA A 245 -3.71 -5.78 -6.03
C ALA A 245 -2.59 -6.39 -5.17
N THR A 246 -2.61 -7.69 -4.97
CA THR A 246 -1.69 -8.38 -4.07
C THR A 246 -1.32 -9.75 -4.60
N SER A 247 -0.03 -10.12 -4.53
CA SER A 247 0.42 -11.43 -4.97
C SER A 247 0.07 -12.56 -4.00
N GLN A 248 -0.17 -12.23 -2.73
CA GLN A 248 -0.58 -13.16 -1.70
C GLN A 248 -1.98 -12.83 -1.19
N ARG A 249 -2.58 -13.73 -0.41
CA ARG A 249 -3.93 -13.55 0.14
C ARG A 249 -4.00 -12.31 1.05
N TYR A 250 -4.85 -11.34 0.69
CA TYR A 250 -5.11 -10.19 1.54
C TYR A 250 -5.91 -10.57 2.80
N GLY A 251 -5.78 -9.79 3.90
CA GLY A 251 -6.58 -10.02 5.09
C GLY A 251 -6.29 -9.07 6.24
N PHE A 252 -7.36 -8.49 6.79
CA PHE A 252 -7.32 -7.57 7.93
C PHE A 252 -7.89 -8.15 9.21
N ALA A 253 -8.36 -9.41 9.17
CA ALA A 253 -8.91 -10.13 10.32
C ALA A 253 -8.68 -11.63 10.19
N TYR A 254 -8.79 -12.32 11.30
CA TYR A 254 -8.60 -13.76 11.43
C TYR A 254 -9.86 -14.46 11.95
N THR A 255 -9.91 -15.78 11.79
CA THR A 255 -11.08 -16.60 12.14
C THR A 255 -11.35 -16.67 13.63
N ASP A 256 -10.36 -16.34 14.46
CA ASP A 256 -10.48 -16.27 15.93
C ASP A 256 -11.06 -14.94 16.44
N GLY A 257 -11.45 -14.05 15.53
CA GLY A 257 -12.01 -12.73 15.85
C GLY A 257 -10.97 -11.65 16.09
N THR A 258 -9.67 -11.90 15.88
CA THR A 258 -8.64 -10.86 15.96
C THR A 258 -8.58 -10.03 14.68
N GLY A 259 -8.00 -8.84 14.75
CA GLY A 259 -7.91 -7.88 13.65
C GLY A 259 -9.09 -6.92 13.59
N TYR A 260 -9.35 -6.35 12.40
CA TYR A 260 -10.44 -5.38 12.17
C TYR A 260 -11.79 -6.09 12.06
N GLN A 261 -12.76 -5.69 12.90
CA GLN A 261 -14.08 -6.32 12.94
C GLN A 261 -14.93 -5.96 11.72
N ILE A 262 -14.87 -4.71 11.28
CA ILE A 262 -15.56 -4.21 10.09
C ILE A 262 -14.52 -3.89 9.03
N ARG A 263 -14.73 -4.40 7.82
CA ARG A 263 -13.81 -4.24 6.68
C ARG A 263 -14.61 -3.81 5.45
N ASN A 264 -14.54 -2.52 5.13
CA ASN A 264 -15.20 -1.94 3.97
C ASN A 264 -14.17 -1.82 2.84
N LEU A 265 -14.40 -2.56 1.76
CA LEU A 265 -13.60 -2.44 0.53
C LEU A 265 -14.51 -1.82 -0.54
N ILE A 266 -14.22 -0.59 -0.92
CA ILE A 266 -15.04 0.20 -1.85
C ILE A 266 -14.16 0.54 -3.05
N TYR A 267 -14.56 0.07 -4.24
CA TYR A 267 -13.83 0.37 -5.45
C TYR A 267 -14.06 1.84 -5.86
N ASP A 268 -12.97 2.54 -6.16
CA ASP A 268 -13.01 3.88 -6.73
C ASP A 268 -13.12 3.80 -8.26
N ASN A 269 -14.29 4.11 -8.77
CA ASN A 269 -14.56 4.07 -10.22
C ASN A 269 -13.73 5.09 -11.01
N HIS A 270 -13.26 6.17 -10.38
CA HIS A 270 -12.44 7.19 -11.04
C HIS A 270 -11.07 6.65 -11.43
N LEU A 271 -10.56 5.63 -10.77
CA LEU A 271 -9.30 4.98 -11.12
C LEU A 271 -9.29 4.36 -12.53
N THR A 272 -10.46 4.06 -13.08
CA THR A 272 -10.59 3.54 -14.46
C THR A 272 -10.21 4.59 -15.50
N PHE A 273 -10.52 5.86 -15.24
CA PHE A 273 -10.31 6.95 -16.21
C PHE A 273 -9.20 7.90 -15.78
N SER A 274 -8.91 7.93 -14.49
CA SER A 274 -7.97 8.83 -13.85
C SER A 274 -7.13 8.09 -12.81
N PRO A 275 -6.30 7.09 -13.20
CA PRO A 275 -5.44 6.38 -12.27
C PRO A 275 -4.35 7.33 -11.72
N PRO A 276 -3.71 7.01 -10.59
CA PRO A 276 -2.53 7.75 -10.12
C PRO A 276 -1.46 7.86 -11.22
N PRO A 277 -0.59 8.88 -11.19
CA PRO A 277 0.42 9.10 -12.22
C PRO A 277 1.27 7.84 -12.47
N HIS A 278 1.39 7.44 -13.75
CA HIS A 278 2.18 6.26 -14.16
C HIS A 278 1.79 4.93 -13.50
N TYR A 279 0.66 4.88 -12.80
CA TYR A 279 0.23 3.66 -12.10
C TYR A 279 0.07 2.50 -13.09
N PRO A 280 0.55 1.29 -12.75
CA PRO A 280 0.50 0.15 -13.63
C PRO A 280 -0.94 -0.18 -14.05
N SER A 281 -1.18 -0.23 -15.35
CA SER A 281 -2.45 -0.67 -15.93
C SER A 281 -2.18 -1.76 -16.96
N THR A 282 -3.15 -2.59 -17.24
CA THR A 282 -3.02 -3.64 -18.27
C THR A 282 -2.93 -3.06 -19.69
N GLY A 283 -3.26 -1.78 -19.86
CA GLY A 283 -3.29 -1.13 -21.16
C GLY A 283 -4.42 -1.61 -22.09
N GLU A 284 -5.21 -2.57 -21.64
CA GLU A 284 -6.33 -3.10 -22.40
C GLU A 284 -7.64 -2.55 -21.85
N TYR A 285 -8.37 -1.83 -22.70
CA TYR A 285 -9.74 -1.42 -22.45
C TYR A 285 -10.67 -2.49 -23.04
N THR A 286 -11.41 -3.19 -22.20
CA THR A 286 -12.51 -4.05 -22.65
C THR A 286 -13.84 -3.34 -22.45
N PHE A 287 -14.70 -3.36 -23.46
CA PHE A 287 -16.10 -2.93 -23.29
C PHE A 287 -16.82 -3.91 -22.36
N ILE A 288 -17.25 -3.43 -21.20
CA ILE A 288 -17.98 -4.24 -20.22
C ILE A 288 -19.49 -4.22 -20.50
N SER A 289 -19.96 -4.05 -21.70
CA SER A 289 -21.35 -3.91 -22.14
C SER A 289 -22.00 -2.55 -21.80
N TRP A 290 -22.60 -1.98 -22.82
CA TRP A 290 -23.52 -0.84 -22.72
C TRP A 290 -24.93 -1.37 -22.93
N ASP A 291 -25.82 -1.16 -21.97
CA ASP A 291 -27.24 -1.48 -22.10
C ASP A 291 -28.03 -0.16 -22.01
N GLU A 292 -28.49 0.35 -23.14
CA GLU A 292 -29.47 1.43 -23.18
C GLU A 292 -30.86 0.80 -23.02
N LYS A 293 -31.56 1.19 -21.92
CA LYS A 293 -32.99 0.93 -21.76
C LYS A 293 -33.79 2.08 -22.30
#